data_d0c99bdbcbba7c6ff3cd6f32d4e751c9
#
_entry.id   d0c99bdbcbba7c6ff3cd6f32d4e751c9
#
_cell.length_a   1.000
_cell.length_b   1.000
_cell.length_c   1.000
_cell.angle_alpha   90.00
_cell.angle_beta   90.00
_cell.angle_gamma   90.00
#
_symmetry.space_group_name_H-M   'P 1'
#
loop_
_entity.id
_entity.type
_entity.pdbx_description
1 polymer ?
#
loop_
_entity_poly.entity_id
_entity_poly.type
_entity_poly.pdbx_seq_one_letter_code
_entity_poly.pdbx_strand_id
1 'polypeptide(L)'
;YSNLPEGVEELLYPQAREFELLRRKVLDVFHVWGFEYIEPPIIEYLDALLVGNGKDLQLQALQMVDQLSGKQIGVRADLTSQAVRIDAHTTKDRKVRRLCYAGPVVYANPIADSGSRVQHKAGVEIFGSTSREADKEVISLMLETLTIAGIEKPVLLLGHVGVFHELVSALPRYSEMSDNKKRKLFQAIQ
;
A
#
# COMPACT_ATOMS: atom_id res chain seq x y z
N TYR A 1 14.85 -5.23 29.71
CA TYR A 1 14.77 -3.87 29.15
C TYR A 1 14.86 -3.98 27.65
N SER A 2 13.76 -3.71 26.94
CA SER A 2 13.80 -3.55 25.49
C SER A 2 14.50 -2.22 25.18
N ASN A 3 15.62 -2.25 24.46
CA ASN A 3 16.29 -1.06 23.95
C ASN A 3 15.66 -0.57 22.64
N LEU A 4 14.50 -1.10 22.27
CA LEU A 4 13.80 -0.75 21.05
C LEU A 4 12.81 0.39 21.30
N PRO A 5 12.56 1.27 20.30
CA PRO A 5 11.51 2.25 20.37
C PRO A 5 10.13 1.61 20.55
N GLU A 6 9.18 2.36 21.11
CA GLU A 6 7.79 1.92 21.25
C GLU A 6 7.20 1.51 19.89
N GLY A 7 6.52 0.37 19.85
CA GLY A 7 5.94 -0.18 18.63
C GLY A 7 6.93 -0.78 17.64
N VAL A 8 8.19 -0.99 18.04
CA VAL A 8 9.21 -1.70 17.26
C VAL A 8 9.55 -3.00 17.95
N GLU A 9 9.47 -4.12 17.24
CA GLU A 9 9.67 -5.46 17.77
C GLU A 9 10.72 -6.22 16.94
N GLU A 10 11.37 -7.18 17.59
CA GLU A 10 12.23 -8.16 16.94
C GLU A 10 11.43 -9.42 16.62
N LEU A 11 11.57 -9.91 15.40
CA LEU A 11 11.04 -11.21 15.02
C LEU A 11 12.17 -12.26 15.15
N LEU A 12 12.03 -13.17 16.15
CA LEU A 12 13.03 -14.16 16.47
C LEU A 12 12.63 -15.55 15.96
N TYR A 13 13.55 -16.51 16.06
CA TYR A 13 13.27 -17.92 15.75
C TYR A 13 12.25 -18.49 16.76
N PRO A 14 11.26 -19.30 16.34
CA PRO A 14 11.09 -19.83 14.96
C PRO A 14 10.29 -18.90 14.01
N GLN A 15 9.61 -17.90 14.53
CA GLN A 15 8.68 -17.04 13.76
C GLN A 15 9.38 -16.31 12.61
N ALA A 16 10.61 -15.84 12.81
CA ALA A 16 11.40 -15.21 11.75
C ALA A 16 11.60 -16.13 10.56
N ARG A 17 11.81 -17.45 10.81
CA ARG A 17 11.97 -18.44 9.74
C ARG A 17 10.65 -18.71 9.02
N GLU A 18 9.56 -18.81 9.76
CA GLU A 18 8.22 -19.01 9.19
C GLU A 18 7.82 -17.82 8.31
N PHE A 19 8.07 -16.61 8.80
CA PHE A 19 7.83 -15.38 8.04
C PHE A 19 8.64 -15.33 6.74
N GLU A 20 9.92 -15.66 6.79
CA GLU A 20 10.81 -15.68 5.62
C GLU A 20 10.35 -16.69 4.58
N LEU A 21 9.93 -17.88 5.01
CA LEU A 21 9.37 -18.90 4.11
C LEU A 21 8.05 -18.46 3.48
N LEU A 22 7.16 -17.81 4.25
CA LEU A 22 5.92 -17.26 3.72
C LEU A 22 6.20 -16.17 2.67
N ARG A 23 7.11 -15.24 2.97
CA ARG A 23 7.50 -14.18 2.03
C ARG A 23 7.99 -14.76 0.69
N ARG A 24 8.81 -15.81 0.72
CA ARG A 24 9.27 -16.50 -0.50
C ARG A 24 8.11 -17.08 -1.29
N LYS A 25 7.23 -17.84 -0.64
CA LYS A 25 6.07 -18.45 -1.29
C LYS A 25 5.18 -17.40 -1.97
N VAL A 26 4.93 -16.29 -1.31
CA VAL A 26 4.14 -15.18 -1.87
C VAL A 26 4.80 -14.58 -3.12
N LEU A 27 6.11 -14.32 -3.06
CA LEU A 27 6.85 -13.79 -4.22
C LEU A 27 6.93 -14.78 -5.38
N ASP A 28 7.08 -16.09 -5.10
CA ASP A 28 7.09 -17.14 -6.12
C ASP A 28 5.73 -17.19 -6.85
N VAL A 29 4.61 -17.07 -6.13
CA VAL A 29 3.27 -17.00 -6.73
C VAL A 29 3.12 -15.75 -7.59
N PHE A 30 3.55 -14.58 -7.11
CA PHE A 30 3.52 -13.36 -7.93
C PHE A 30 4.32 -13.53 -9.22
N HIS A 31 5.47 -14.17 -9.13
CA HIS A 31 6.30 -14.47 -10.32
C HIS A 31 5.59 -15.42 -11.29
N VAL A 32 4.96 -16.49 -10.81
CA VAL A 32 4.19 -17.44 -11.63
C VAL A 32 3.02 -16.75 -12.33
N TRP A 33 2.40 -15.76 -11.69
CA TRP A 33 1.35 -14.93 -12.29
C TRP A 33 1.90 -13.87 -13.26
N GLY A 34 3.22 -13.82 -13.48
CA GLY A 34 3.86 -12.92 -14.45
C GLY A 34 4.08 -11.51 -13.92
N PHE A 35 4.23 -11.32 -12.61
CA PHE A 35 4.61 -10.04 -12.02
C PHE A 35 6.14 -9.95 -11.89
N GLU A 36 6.69 -8.79 -12.24
CA GLU A 36 8.10 -8.47 -12.12
C GLU A 36 8.37 -7.86 -10.74
N TYR A 37 9.35 -8.44 -10.03
CA TYR A 37 9.72 -7.96 -8.71
C TYR A 37 10.50 -6.65 -8.79
N ILE A 38 10.10 -5.69 -7.96
CA ILE A 38 10.82 -4.45 -7.72
C ILE A 38 11.22 -4.34 -6.24
N GLU A 39 12.37 -3.73 -5.97
CA GLU A 39 12.85 -3.42 -4.63
C GLU A 39 12.97 -1.90 -4.46
N PRO A 40 11.88 -1.19 -4.10
CA PRO A 40 11.94 0.24 -3.85
C PRO A 40 12.81 0.56 -2.64
N PRO A 41 13.49 1.73 -2.62
CA PRO A 41 14.33 2.13 -1.50
C PRO A 41 13.49 2.33 -0.22
N ILE A 42 14.09 2.03 0.94
CA ILE A 42 13.43 2.20 2.25
C ILE A 42 13.29 3.68 2.60
N ILE A 43 14.26 4.51 2.19
CA ILE A 43 14.28 5.95 2.43
C ILE A 43 14.28 6.72 1.12
N GLU A 44 13.54 7.80 1.06
CA GLU A 44 13.51 8.73 -0.08
C GLU A 44 13.39 10.17 0.41
N TYR A 45 13.63 11.14 -0.48
CA TYR A 45 13.27 12.52 -0.17
C TYR A 45 11.78 12.62 0.12
N LEU A 46 11.42 13.39 1.13
CA LEU A 46 10.05 13.48 1.62
C LEU A 46 9.08 13.88 0.51
N ASP A 47 9.47 14.83 -0.33
CA ASP A 47 8.65 15.29 -1.46
C ASP A 47 8.36 14.15 -2.45
N ALA A 48 9.31 13.23 -2.67
CA ALA A 48 9.11 12.08 -3.56
C ALA A 48 8.16 11.04 -2.95
N LEU A 49 8.24 10.81 -1.64
CA LEU A 49 7.33 9.89 -0.93
C LEU A 49 5.89 10.39 -0.88
N LEU A 50 5.68 11.69 -0.95
CA LEU A 50 4.37 12.32 -0.80
C LEU A 50 3.65 12.57 -2.13
N VAL A 51 4.31 12.35 -3.26
CA VAL A 51 3.70 12.50 -4.58
C VAL A 51 2.52 11.52 -4.72
N GLY A 52 1.32 12.06 -5.01
CA GLY A 52 0.11 11.27 -5.17
C GLY A 52 -0.55 10.79 -3.87
N ASN A 53 0.08 11.00 -2.73
CA ASN A 53 -0.44 10.61 -1.43
C ASN A 53 -1.10 11.80 -0.72
N GLY A 54 -2.25 11.56 -0.11
CA GLY A 54 -2.96 12.58 0.67
C GLY A 54 -2.18 13.02 1.93
N LYS A 55 -2.66 14.09 2.57
CA LYS A 55 -2.08 14.63 3.83
C LYS A 55 -1.94 13.59 4.94
N ASP A 56 -2.75 12.54 4.91
CA ASP A 56 -2.74 11.50 5.93
C ASP A 56 -1.46 10.66 5.92
N LEU A 57 -0.92 10.35 4.73
CA LEU A 57 0.35 9.62 4.63
C LEU A 57 1.55 10.47 5.07
N GLN A 58 1.48 11.79 4.87
CA GLN A 58 2.49 12.73 5.37
C GLN A 58 2.59 12.70 6.90
N LEU A 59 1.44 12.61 7.59
CA LEU A 59 1.39 12.51 9.04
C LEU A 59 1.85 11.14 9.57
N GLN A 60 1.77 10.11 8.73
CA GLN A 60 2.15 8.75 9.10
C GLN A 60 3.62 8.43 8.79
N ALA A 61 4.29 9.18 7.93
CA ALA A 61 5.68 8.92 7.56
C ALA A 61 6.66 9.30 8.66
N LEU A 62 7.57 8.39 8.99
CA LEU A 62 8.71 8.70 9.85
C LEU A 62 9.70 9.58 9.08
N GLN A 63 9.95 10.78 9.60
CA GLN A 63 10.74 11.82 8.92
C GLN A 63 12.02 12.14 9.67
N MET A 64 13.07 12.47 8.91
CA MET A 64 14.36 12.89 9.45
C MET A 64 15.07 13.83 8.49
N VAL A 65 16.14 14.47 8.95
CA VAL A 65 17.02 15.30 8.11
C VAL A 65 18.19 14.44 7.63
N ASP A 66 18.41 14.40 6.33
CA ASP A 66 19.59 13.78 5.74
C ASP A 66 20.85 14.62 6.07
N GLN A 67 21.79 14.03 6.77
CA GLN A 67 23.01 14.71 7.20
C GLN A 67 23.95 15.07 6.03
N LEU A 68 23.84 14.38 4.89
CA LEU A 68 24.66 14.65 3.70
C LEU A 68 24.15 15.84 2.90
N SER A 69 22.83 15.93 2.70
CA SER A 69 22.24 16.95 1.83
C SER A 69 21.54 18.08 2.58
N GLY A 70 21.28 17.91 3.89
CA GLY A 70 20.47 18.83 4.69
C GLY A 70 18.98 18.83 4.35
N LYS A 71 18.52 17.92 3.45
CA LYS A 71 17.15 17.85 3.02
C LYS A 71 16.32 16.92 3.91
N GLN A 72 15.02 17.13 3.89
CA GLN A 72 14.07 16.21 4.53
C GLN A 72 13.98 14.90 3.76
N ILE A 73 14.13 13.79 4.47
CA ILE A 73 13.91 12.43 3.99
C ILE A 73 12.86 11.74 4.86
N GLY A 74 12.22 10.72 4.31
CA GLY A 74 11.28 9.89 5.05
C GLY A 74 11.55 8.41 4.85
N VAL A 75 11.11 7.63 5.83
CA VAL A 75 11.03 6.17 5.70
C VAL A 75 9.68 5.85 5.08
N ARG A 76 9.64 4.93 4.12
CA ARG A 76 8.40 4.56 3.42
C ARG A 76 7.34 4.04 4.38
N ALA A 77 6.14 4.60 4.30
CA ALA A 77 4.94 4.12 4.99
C ALA A 77 4.03 3.29 4.06
N ASP A 78 4.31 3.31 2.75
CA ASP A 78 3.61 2.53 1.73
C ASP A 78 4.53 2.22 0.55
N LEU A 79 4.24 1.12 -0.18
CA LEU A 79 4.99 0.66 -1.34
C LEU A 79 4.28 0.97 -2.67
N THR A 80 2.96 1.13 -2.66
CA THR A 80 2.16 1.44 -3.85
C THR A 80 2.61 2.73 -4.52
N SER A 81 2.81 3.80 -3.75
CA SER A 81 3.27 5.09 -4.28
C SER A 81 4.67 5.01 -4.91
N GLN A 82 5.54 4.19 -4.35
CA GLN A 82 6.86 3.94 -4.92
C GLN A 82 6.77 3.15 -6.23
N ALA A 83 5.88 2.13 -6.30
CA ALA A 83 5.62 1.39 -7.54
C ALA A 83 5.07 2.31 -8.65
N VAL A 84 4.12 3.19 -8.31
CA VAL A 84 3.58 4.21 -9.25
C VAL A 84 4.70 5.12 -9.77
N ARG A 85 5.58 5.61 -8.90
CA ARG A 85 6.71 6.45 -9.29
C ARG A 85 7.70 5.70 -10.20
N ILE A 86 8.02 4.46 -9.86
CA ILE A 86 8.90 3.61 -10.66
C ILE A 86 8.30 3.39 -12.05
N ASP A 87 7.00 3.07 -12.13
CA ASP A 87 6.31 2.92 -13.40
C ASP A 87 6.39 4.20 -14.23
N ALA A 88 6.07 5.35 -13.65
CA ALA A 88 6.09 6.65 -14.33
C ALA A 88 7.47 7.04 -14.88
N HIS A 89 8.56 6.68 -14.17
CA HIS A 89 9.93 7.02 -14.60
C HIS A 89 10.56 6.02 -15.56
N THR A 90 10.14 4.76 -15.53
CA THR A 90 10.76 3.70 -16.35
C THR A 90 9.99 3.44 -17.64
N THR A 91 8.74 3.85 -17.72
CA THR A 91 7.87 3.55 -18.85
C THR A 91 7.88 4.65 -19.89
N LYS A 92 8.56 4.41 -21.01
CA LYS A 92 8.41 5.22 -22.25
C LYS A 92 7.34 4.64 -23.19
N ASP A 93 6.99 3.38 -23.01
CA ASP A 93 6.04 2.65 -23.84
C ASP A 93 4.72 2.47 -23.08
N ARG A 94 3.58 2.63 -23.77
CA ARG A 94 2.22 2.40 -23.23
C ARG A 94 1.88 0.90 -23.13
N LYS A 95 2.78 0.06 -22.62
CA LYS A 95 2.53 -1.36 -22.43
C LYS A 95 1.95 -1.63 -21.05
N VAL A 96 1.16 -2.68 -20.95
CA VAL A 96 0.71 -3.20 -19.63
C VAL A 96 1.94 -3.67 -18.87
N ARG A 97 2.10 -3.18 -17.65
CA ARG A 97 3.17 -3.58 -16.74
C ARG A 97 2.60 -4.18 -15.47
N ARG A 98 3.30 -5.16 -14.97
CA ARG A 98 2.89 -5.98 -13.84
C ARG A 98 4.04 -6.00 -12.85
N LEU A 99 3.93 -5.24 -11.78
CA LEU A 99 4.96 -5.10 -10.77
C LEU A 99 4.52 -5.74 -9.46
N CYS A 100 5.45 -6.35 -8.74
CA CYS A 100 5.21 -6.83 -7.39
C CYS A 100 6.35 -6.44 -6.44
N TYR A 101 6.02 -6.43 -5.17
CA TYR A 101 6.96 -6.08 -4.12
C TYR A 101 6.62 -6.82 -2.81
N ALA A 102 7.60 -6.96 -1.93
CA ALA A 102 7.39 -7.42 -0.55
C ALA A 102 8.49 -6.84 0.35
N GLY A 103 8.10 -6.01 1.31
CA GLY A 103 9.07 -5.36 2.18
C GLY A 103 8.45 -4.66 3.39
N PRO A 104 9.30 -4.21 4.33
CA PRO A 104 8.85 -3.47 5.50
C PRO A 104 8.41 -2.06 5.13
N VAL A 105 7.42 -1.55 5.85
CA VAL A 105 7.02 -0.14 5.90
C VAL A 105 7.06 0.32 7.36
N VAL A 106 7.30 1.60 7.58
CA VAL A 106 7.45 2.14 8.94
C VAL A 106 6.56 3.36 9.11
N TYR A 107 5.78 3.35 10.18
CA TYR A 107 4.90 4.44 10.56
C TYR A 107 5.50 5.27 11.70
N ALA A 108 5.21 6.56 11.69
CA ALA A 108 5.63 7.47 12.76
C ALA A 108 4.99 7.11 14.10
N ASN A 109 3.72 6.63 14.06
CA ASN A 109 2.96 6.22 15.24
C ASN A 109 2.53 4.75 15.11
N PRO A 110 2.35 4.04 16.23
CA PRO A 110 1.80 2.70 16.21
C PRO A 110 0.41 2.65 15.57
N ILE A 111 0.14 1.58 14.81
CA ILE A 111 -1.18 1.34 14.25
C ILE A 111 -2.10 0.79 15.34
N ALA A 112 -3.31 1.33 15.45
CA ALA A 112 -4.25 1.07 16.54
C ALA A 112 -4.50 -0.43 16.79
N ASP A 113 -4.67 -1.23 15.74
CA ASP A 113 -5.02 -2.65 15.87
C ASP A 113 -3.84 -3.56 16.18
N SER A 114 -2.63 -3.21 15.72
CA SER A 114 -1.43 -4.05 15.89
C SER A 114 -0.47 -3.56 16.97
N GLY A 115 -0.55 -2.29 17.35
CA GLY A 115 0.43 -1.66 18.23
C GLY A 115 1.82 -1.52 17.61
N SER A 116 2.04 -2.02 16.39
CA SER A 116 3.34 -2.01 15.71
C SER A 116 3.51 -0.78 14.84
N ARG A 117 4.75 -0.28 14.76
CA ARG A 117 5.17 0.75 13.81
C ARG A 117 5.81 0.17 12.55
N VAL A 118 6.20 -1.09 12.58
CA VAL A 118 6.82 -1.78 11.45
C VAL A 118 5.88 -2.86 10.96
N GLN A 119 5.45 -2.75 9.71
CA GLN A 119 4.65 -3.77 9.05
C GLN A 119 5.35 -4.28 7.82
N HIS A 120 5.14 -5.55 7.50
CA HIS A 120 5.58 -6.13 6.23
C HIS A 120 4.40 -6.17 5.26
N LYS A 121 4.57 -5.53 4.11
CA LYS A 121 3.57 -5.50 3.05
C LYS A 121 4.07 -6.25 1.83
N ALA A 122 3.19 -7.03 1.21
CA ALA A 122 3.38 -7.59 -0.11
C ALA A 122 2.23 -7.13 -1.00
N GLY A 123 2.52 -6.83 -2.26
CA GLY A 123 1.50 -6.35 -3.18
C GLY A 123 1.88 -6.51 -4.64
N VAL A 124 0.86 -6.36 -5.48
CA VAL A 124 0.97 -6.36 -6.94
C VAL A 124 0.27 -5.16 -7.51
N GLU A 125 0.80 -4.64 -8.62
CA GLU A 125 0.25 -3.50 -9.34
C GLU A 125 0.20 -3.82 -10.83
N ILE A 126 -0.92 -3.50 -11.48
CA ILE A 126 -1.08 -3.58 -12.94
C ILE A 126 -1.26 -2.16 -13.47
N PHE A 127 -0.31 -1.69 -14.27
CA PHE A 127 -0.34 -0.39 -14.91
C PHE A 127 -0.68 -0.53 -16.40
N GLY A 128 -1.33 0.49 -16.96
CA GLY A 128 -1.62 0.56 -18.40
C GLY A 128 -2.80 -0.31 -18.86
N SER A 129 -3.57 -0.90 -17.95
CA SER A 129 -4.81 -1.63 -18.26
C SER A 129 -6.01 -0.97 -17.59
N THR A 130 -7.12 -0.86 -18.30
CA THR A 130 -8.43 -0.42 -17.81
C THR A 130 -9.47 -1.55 -17.87
N SER A 131 -9.02 -2.79 -18.09
CA SER A 131 -9.90 -3.93 -18.28
C SER A 131 -10.41 -4.48 -16.95
N ARG A 132 -11.64 -5.00 -16.95
CA ARG A 132 -12.22 -5.70 -15.81
C ARG A 132 -11.49 -7.01 -15.50
N GLU A 133 -10.82 -7.58 -16.48
CA GLU A 133 -10.01 -8.78 -16.34
C GLU A 133 -8.80 -8.51 -15.44
N ALA A 134 -8.19 -7.32 -15.54
CA ALA A 134 -7.09 -6.93 -14.64
C ALA A 134 -7.57 -6.83 -13.19
N ASP A 135 -8.76 -6.25 -12.92
CA ASP A 135 -9.34 -6.19 -11.58
C ASP A 135 -9.61 -7.59 -11.01
N LYS A 136 -10.21 -8.47 -11.82
CA LYS A 136 -10.47 -9.87 -11.43
C LYS A 136 -9.18 -10.63 -11.13
N GLU A 137 -8.16 -10.41 -11.93
CA GLU A 137 -6.86 -11.04 -11.75
C GLU A 137 -6.21 -10.66 -10.42
N VAL A 138 -6.16 -9.37 -10.09
CA VAL A 138 -5.61 -8.90 -8.81
C VAL A 138 -6.40 -9.46 -7.63
N ILE A 139 -7.73 -9.49 -7.70
CA ILE A 139 -8.57 -10.09 -6.65
C ILE A 139 -8.30 -11.59 -6.52
N SER A 140 -8.21 -12.32 -7.63
CA SER A 140 -7.94 -13.76 -7.62
C SER A 140 -6.57 -14.07 -7.01
N LEU A 141 -5.54 -13.30 -7.38
CA LEU A 141 -4.20 -13.46 -6.83
C LEU A 141 -4.15 -13.10 -5.33
N MET A 142 -4.90 -12.09 -4.91
CA MET A 142 -5.04 -11.76 -3.48
C MET A 142 -5.63 -12.95 -2.70
N LEU A 143 -6.70 -13.57 -3.20
CA LEU A 143 -7.32 -14.72 -2.55
C LEU A 143 -6.39 -15.93 -2.51
N GLU A 144 -5.63 -16.19 -3.57
CA GLU A 144 -4.60 -17.25 -3.59
C GLU A 144 -3.51 -16.98 -2.58
N THR A 145 -3.04 -15.73 -2.50
CA THR A 145 -2.04 -15.31 -1.51
C THR A 145 -2.51 -15.53 -0.07
N LEU A 146 -3.77 -15.22 0.23
CA LEU A 146 -4.38 -15.47 1.55
C LEU A 146 -4.44 -16.97 1.85
N THR A 147 -4.78 -17.80 0.87
CA THR A 147 -4.77 -19.26 1.01
C THR A 147 -3.37 -19.79 1.33
N ILE A 148 -2.36 -19.29 0.65
CA ILE A 148 -0.94 -19.63 0.92
C ILE A 148 -0.50 -19.21 2.32
N ALA A 149 -1.04 -18.09 2.81
CA ALA A 149 -0.82 -17.62 4.18
C ALA A 149 -1.60 -18.42 5.24
N GLY A 150 -2.38 -19.42 4.84
CA GLY A 150 -3.17 -20.27 5.75
C GLY A 150 -4.52 -19.68 6.13
N ILE A 151 -5.03 -18.67 5.42
CA ILE A 151 -6.36 -18.09 5.64
C ILE A 151 -7.37 -18.83 4.75
N GLU A 152 -8.09 -19.77 5.31
CA GLU A 152 -8.97 -20.68 4.55
C GLU A 152 -10.30 -20.06 4.12
N LYS A 153 -10.81 -19.08 4.85
CA LYS A 153 -12.16 -18.51 4.64
C LYS A 153 -12.12 -16.98 4.72
N PRO A 154 -11.46 -16.31 3.77
CA PRO A 154 -11.47 -14.85 3.75
C PRO A 154 -12.86 -14.32 3.39
N VAL A 155 -13.26 -13.20 3.99
CA VAL A 155 -14.46 -12.46 3.61
C VAL A 155 -14.03 -11.32 2.68
N LEU A 156 -14.49 -11.35 1.44
CA LEU A 156 -14.21 -10.30 0.45
C LEU A 156 -15.28 -9.22 0.52
N LEU A 157 -14.88 -8.01 0.89
CA LEU A 157 -15.70 -6.81 0.81
C LEU A 157 -15.31 -6.03 -0.44
N LEU A 158 -16.25 -5.80 -1.34
CA LEU A 158 -16.06 -5.01 -2.55
C LEU A 158 -16.73 -3.64 -2.40
N GLY A 159 -15.93 -2.59 -2.51
CA GLY A 159 -16.41 -1.22 -2.56
C GLY A 159 -16.09 -0.58 -3.91
N HIS A 160 -16.97 0.32 -4.37
CA HIS A 160 -16.75 1.09 -5.59
C HIS A 160 -17.19 2.53 -5.39
N VAL A 161 -16.25 3.46 -5.52
CA VAL A 161 -16.51 4.90 -5.30
C VAL A 161 -17.60 5.43 -6.25
N GLY A 162 -17.71 4.87 -7.46
CA GLY A 162 -18.75 5.22 -8.41
C GLY A 162 -20.17 4.96 -7.86
N VAL A 163 -20.36 3.87 -7.11
CA VAL A 163 -21.66 3.60 -6.45
C VAL A 163 -22.01 4.70 -5.47
N PHE A 164 -21.05 5.17 -4.67
CA PHE A 164 -21.24 6.33 -3.80
C PHE A 164 -21.61 7.56 -4.58
N HIS A 165 -20.87 7.91 -5.65
CA HIS A 165 -21.13 9.08 -6.45
C HIS A 165 -22.51 9.06 -7.10
N GLU A 166 -22.94 7.93 -7.65
CA GLU A 166 -24.28 7.77 -8.22
C GLU A 166 -25.39 7.96 -7.17
N LEU A 167 -25.24 7.33 -6.00
CA LEU A 167 -26.22 7.46 -4.93
C LEU A 167 -26.34 8.90 -4.40
N VAL A 168 -25.21 9.58 -4.17
CA VAL A 168 -25.25 10.95 -3.64
C VAL A 168 -25.60 11.98 -4.69
N SER A 169 -25.31 11.76 -5.97
CA SER A 169 -25.73 12.66 -7.06
C SER A 169 -27.25 12.70 -7.23
N ALA A 170 -27.95 11.62 -6.84
CA ALA A 170 -29.40 11.56 -6.81
C ALA A 170 -30.02 12.34 -5.63
N LEU A 171 -29.23 12.77 -4.65
CA LEU A 171 -29.73 13.53 -3.51
C LEU A 171 -30.03 14.98 -3.90
N PRO A 172 -31.21 15.50 -3.58
CA PRO A 172 -31.53 16.94 -3.75
C PRO A 172 -30.45 17.79 -3.06
N ARG A 173 -29.92 18.80 -3.75
CA ARG A 173 -28.90 19.74 -3.25
C ARG A 173 -27.46 19.19 -3.09
N TYR A 174 -27.14 17.96 -3.50
CA TYR A 174 -25.75 17.49 -3.44
C TYR A 174 -24.83 18.36 -4.33
N SER A 175 -25.30 18.77 -5.51
CA SER A 175 -24.58 19.67 -6.39
C SER A 175 -24.27 21.05 -5.77
N GLU A 176 -25.10 21.50 -4.84
CA GLU A 176 -24.98 22.78 -4.14
C GLU A 176 -24.06 22.71 -2.90
N MET A 177 -23.66 21.49 -2.50
CA MET A 177 -22.77 21.30 -1.36
C MET A 177 -21.34 21.75 -1.67
N SER A 178 -20.71 22.42 -0.72
CA SER A 178 -19.27 22.70 -0.78
C SER A 178 -18.45 21.41 -0.75
N ASP A 179 -17.25 21.42 -1.35
CA ASP A 179 -16.36 20.26 -1.41
C ASP A 179 -16.01 19.70 -0.02
N ASN A 180 -15.92 20.58 0.98
CA ASN A 180 -15.70 20.16 2.37
C ASN A 180 -16.88 19.36 2.93
N LYS A 181 -18.11 19.73 2.62
CA LYS A 181 -19.31 18.97 3.03
C LYS A 181 -19.41 17.65 2.29
N LYS A 182 -19.08 17.62 0.98
CA LYS A 182 -19.01 16.38 0.18
C LYS A 182 -18.00 15.42 0.74
N ARG A 183 -16.81 15.92 1.12
CA ARG A 183 -15.75 15.10 1.73
C ARG A 183 -16.14 14.55 3.10
N LYS A 184 -16.80 15.36 3.95
CA LYS A 184 -17.31 14.89 5.25
C LYS A 184 -18.40 13.83 5.09
N LEU A 185 -19.28 13.97 4.10
CA LEU A 185 -20.30 12.96 3.79
C LEU A 185 -19.65 11.64 3.36
N PHE A 186 -18.64 11.69 2.52
CA PHE A 186 -17.88 10.51 2.12
C PHE A 186 -17.21 9.82 3.31
N GLN A 187 -16.57 10.58 4.19
CA GLN A 187 -15.92 10.05 5.40
C GLN A 187 -16.89 9.46 6.42
N ALA A 188 -18.14 9.93 6.45
CA ALA A 188 -19.15 9.41 7.38
C ALA A 188 -19.79 8.08 6.92
N ILE A 189 -19.55 7.66 5.66
CA ILE A 189 -20.10 6.45 5.07
C ILE A 189 -19.03 5.34 4.94
N GLN A 190 -17.76 5.68 5.12
CA GLN A 190 -16.66 4.72 5.23
C GLN A 190 -16.60 4.09 6.63
#